data_9bd56d4a1a65c4418c69c81a112b083c
#
_entry.id   9bd56d4a1a65c4418c69c81a112b083c
#
_cell.length_a   1.000
_cell.length_b   1.000
_cell.length_c   1.000
_cell.angle_alpha   90.00
_cell.angle_beta   90.00
_cell.angle_gamma   90.00
#
_symmetry.space_group_name_H-M   'P 1'
#
loop_
_entity.id
_entity.type
_entity.pdbx_description
1 polymer ?
#
loop_
_entity_poly.entity_id
_entity_poly.type
_entity_poly.pdbx_seq_one_letter_code
_entity_poly.pdbx_strand_id
1 'polypeptide(L)'
;QHAVAKFLYSCPEKYTKVHAPTFNMINTFIWGGVSQHGETLGNLCADLNGMGAGATVDRDGEHALAPIFATMADIGEQELNEEEVPFLQLVSKKMTRDAIAPGKYRGGQGYTMMVATKDSEQWGFMTTCQGAKFPPLQGLFGGYACGTYPLCKVQGVDVYDVLLNEPHKFKHSIEEIMNEQPFEGASYTTHHMGMGFEISRRGELFMISQGAGAGYGDLLERDPAGVIRDIEEGLMSPGVAERLYKVKFDPATLAINHEATAAARDAERKARIARGVPYAEFIKSWNKPTPPSHLQYFGCWGDDVGKLYMGSPDKFRAADTPRPNYMVHPKDVRIAELQARLHALGAMGGEKQ
;
A
#
# COMPACT_ATOMS: atom_id res chain seq x y z
N GLN A 1 0.26 -17.35 6.52
CA GLN A 1 -1.22 -17.31 6.50
C GLN A 1 -1.81 -18.17 5.38
N HIS A 2 -1.36 -18.09 4.13
CA HIS A 2 -1.87 -18.88 3.00
C HIS A 2 -1.89 -20.39 3.26
N ALA A 3 -0.79 -20.94 3.78
CA ALA A 3 -0.71 -22.39 4.06
C ALA A 3 -1.72 -22.79 5.14
N VAL A 4 -1.82 -22.00 6.20
CA VAL A 4 -2.79 -22.23 7.29
C VAL A 4 -4.22 -22.11 6.79
N ALA A 5 -4.52 -21.09 5.99
CA ALA A 5 -5.84 -20.89 5.41
C ALA A 5 -6.27 -22.06 4.52
N LYS A 6 -5.37 -22.56 3.66
CA LYS A 6 -5.63 -23.75 2.82
C LYS A 6 -5.82 -25.02 3.64
N PHE A 7 -5.04 -25.17 4.69
CA PHE A 7 -5.20 -26.29 5.62
C PHE A 7 -6.56 -26.24 6.33
N LEU A 8 -6.94 -25.08 6.88
CA LEU A 8 -8.24 -24.90 7.52
C LEU A 8 -9.41 -25.12 6.55
N TYR A 9 -9.26 -24.71 5.31
CA TYR A 9 -10.29 -24.91 4.27
C TYR A 9 -10.53 -26.40 3.97
N SER A 10 -9.50 -27.24 4.08
CA SER A 10 -9.62 -28.69 3.90
C SER A 10 -10.29 -29.41 5.08
N CYS A 11 -10.51 -28.73 6.20
CA CYS A 11 -11.15 -29.28 7.38
C CYS A 11 -12.60 -28.79 7.46
N PRO A 12 -13.62 -29.65 7.24
CA PRO A 12 -15.02 -29.24 7.20
C PRO A 12 -15.52 -28.45 8.42
N GLU A 13 -14.98 -28.76 9.59
CA GLU A 13 -15.33 -28.09 10.86
C GLU A 13 -14.63 -26.72 11.02
N LYS A 14 -13.62 -26.45 10.22
CA LYS A 14 -12.78 -25.25 10.34
C LYS A 14 -12.89 -24.28 9.18
N TYR A 15 -13.56 -24.68 8.09
CA TYR A 15 -13.57 -23.88 6.88
C TYR A 15 -14.17 -22.49 7.08
N THR A 16 -15.13 -22.32 8.00
CA THR A 16 -15.70 -21.01 8.37
C THR A 16 -14.71 -20.08 9.09
N LYS A 17 -13.59 -20.63 9.55
CA LYS A 17 -12.50 -19.86 10.17
C LYS A 17 -11.45 -19.43 9.15
N VAL A 18 -11.62 -19.78 7.87
CA VAL A 18 -10.68 -19.39 6.82
C VAL A 18 -10.84 -17.92 6.51
N HIS A 19 -9.75 -17.21 6.58
CA HIS A 19 -9.66 -15.81 6.17
C HIS A 19 -8.43 -15.59 5.28
N ALA A 20 -8.54 -14.65 4.39
CA ALA A 20 -7.41 -14.17 3.60
C ALA A 20 -6.38 -13.45 4.50
N PRO A 21 -5.14 -13.31 4.06
CA PRO A 21 -4.11 -12.61 4.82
C PRO A 21 -4.56 -11.21 5.25
N THR A 22 -4.42 -10.95 6.54
CA THR A 22 -4.93 -9.71 7.16
C THR A 22 -3.87 -8.62 7.21
N PHE A 23 -2.63 -8.99 7.46
CA PHE A 23 -1.55 -8.00 7.56
C PHE A 23 -0.21 -8.60 7.15
N ASN A 24 0.67 -7.73 6.72
CA ASN A 24 2.10 -7.96 6.64
C ASN A 24 2.79 -7.07 7.69
N MET A 25 3.95 -6.54 7.39
CA MET A 25 4.52 -5.49 8.25
C MET A 25 3.72 -4.20 8.08
N ILE A 26 3.29 -3.65 9.20
CA ILE A 26 2.70 -2.32 9.25
C ILE A 26 3.75 -1.26 8.93
N ASN A 27 3.31 -0.13 8.44
CA ASN A 27 4.14 1.07 8.39
C ASN A 27 4.18 1.67 9.79
N THR A 28 5.03 1.10 10.62
CA THR A 28 5.20 1.58 11.99
C THR A 28 5.78 2.99 11.97
N PHE A 29 5.14 3.89 12.67
CA PHE A 29 5.57 5.27 12.78
C PHE A 29 6.36 5.45 14.08
N ILE A 30 7.65 5.64 13.94
CA ILE A 30 8.59 5.86 15.05
C ILE A 30 9.10 7.29 14.93
N TRP A 31 9.15 7.97 16.04
CA TRP A 31 9.51 9.37 16.07
C TRP A 31 10.43 9.70 17.24
N GLY A 32 11.17 10.78 17.11
CA GLY A 32 12.01 11.29 18.18
C GLY A 32 12.65 12.62 17.83
N GLY A 33 13.03 13.33 18.86
CA GLY A 33 13.67 14.60 18.72
C GLY A 33 13.57 15.44 19.99
N VAL A 34 13.66 16.76 19.82
CA VAL A 34 13.55 17.72 20.89
C VAL A 34 12.22 18.45 20.75
N SER A 35 11.41 18.45 21.80
CA SER A 35 10.13 19.15 21.82
C SER A 35 10.33 20.69 21.80
N GLN A 36 9.26 21.43 21.57
CA GLN A 36 9.24 22.90 21.69
C GLN A 36 9.61 23.39 23.11
N HIS A 37 9.58 22.54 24.11
CA HIS A 37 9.99 22.83 25.49
C HIS A 37 11.44 22.44 25.79
N GLY A 38 12.21 21.96 24.80
CA GLY A 38 13.60 21.54 24.96
C GLY A 38 13.77 20.14 25.54
N GLU A 39 12.72 19.35 25.66
CA GLU A 39 12.78 17.98 26.17
C GLU A 39 13.07 16.99 25.05
N THR A 40 13.96 16.05 25.30
CA THR A 40 14.23 14.95 24.36
C THR A 40 13.18 13.87 24.55
N LEU A 41 12.43 13.63 23.49
CA LEU A 41 11.33 12.66 23.46
C LEU A 41 11.51 11.70 22.29
N GLY A 42 10.96 10.49 22.42
CA GLY A 42 10.93 9.53 21.35
C GLY A 42 10.03 8.34 21.71
N ASN A 43 9.26 7.88 20.76
CA ASN A 43 8.33 6.77 20.95
C ASN A 43 7.95 6.11 19.61
N LEU A 44 7.14 5.08 19.74
CA LEU A 44 6.47 4.40 18.64
C LEU A 44 4.99 4.74 18.71
N CYS A 45 4.46 5.29 17.63
CA CYS A 45 3.04 5.59 17.54
C CYS A 45 2.29 4.37 16.98
N ALA A 46 1.61 3.63 17.84
CA ALA A 46 0.82 2.47 17.44
C ALA A 46 -0.56 2.86 16.90
N ASP A 47 -1.10 3.98 17.33
CA ASP A 47 -2.47 4.42 16.99
C ASP A 47 -2.64 4.84 15.53
N LEU A 48 -1.52 5.03 14.83
CA LEU A 48 -1.52 5.35 13.42
C LEU A 48 -1.39 4.10 12.51
N ASN A 49 -1.67 2.91 13.01
CA ASN A 49 -1.40 1.64 12.32
C ASN A 49 -2.64 0.83 11.92
N GLY A 50 -3.77 1.48 11.67
CA GLY A 50 -5.00 0.79 11.25
C GLY A 50 -4.93 0.21 9.86
N MET A 51 -4.77 -1.10 9.78
CA MET A 51 -4.78 -1.88 8.54
C MET A 51 -6.12 -2.55 8.31
N GLY A 52 -6.42 -2.88 7.06
CA GLY A 52 -7.58 -3.67 6.72
C GLY A 52 -7.40 -5.16 7.04
N ALA A 53 -8.46 -5.79 7.54
CA ALA A 53 -8.51 -7.24 7.70
C ALA A 53 -8.69 -7.97 6.39
N GLY A 54 -8.15 -9.18 6.27
CA GLY A 54 -8.43 -10.07 5.15
C GLY A 54 -9.91 -10.50 5.13
N ALA A 55 -10.46 -10.68 3.94
CA ALA A 55 -11.81 -11.20 3.76
C ALA A 55 -11.92 -12.64 4.29
N THR A 56 -13.12 -13.01 4.73
CA THR A 56 -13.41 -14.37 5.16
C THR A 56 -14.19 -15.14 4.09
N VAL A 57 -14.51 -16.39 4.37
CA VAL A 57 -15.27 -17.24 3.47
C VAL A 57 -16.71 -16.73 3.26
N ASP A 58 -17.23 -15.92 4.15
CA ASP A 58 -18.63 -15.50 4.23
C ASP A 58 -18.84 -13.99 4.32
N ARG A 59 -17.78 -13.20 4.47
CA ARG A 59 -17.91 -11.74 4.60
C ARG A 59 -16.66 -10.97 4.19
N ASP A 60 -16.86 -9.68 3.97
CA ASP A 60 -15.81 -8.71 3.73
C ASP A 60 -14.88 -8.57 4.95
N GLY A 61 -13.65 -8.15 4.70
CA GLY A 61 -12.70 -7.81 5.75
C GLY A 61 -13.06 -6.49 6.43
N GLU A 62 -12.79 -6.40 7.73
CA GLU A 62 -12.99 -5.21 8.55
C GLU A 62 -12.03 -4.10 8.15
N HIS A 63 -12.52 -2.86 8.20
CA HIS A 63 -11.69 -1.68 7.93
C HIS A 63 -10.88 -1.26 9.15
N ALA A 64 -9.72 -0.70 8.90
CA ALA A 64 -8.87 -0.03 9.88
C ALA A 64 -8.62 -0.83 11.17
N LEU A 65 -8.63 -2.15 11.07
CA LEU A 65 -8.34 -3.03 12.19
C LEU A 65 -6.84 -3.01 12.51
N ALA A 66 -6.47 -2.82 13.77
CA ALA A 66 -5.08 -2.91 14.22
C ALA A 66 -4.82 -4.28 14.88
N PRO A 67 -4.51 -5.33 14.13
CA PRO A 67 -4.46 -6.67 14.68
C PRO A 67 -3.19 -6.97 15.49
N ILE A 68 -2.19 -6.10 15.49
CA ILE A 68 -0.90 -6.39 16.10
C ILE A 68 -0.75 -5.76 17.49
N PHE A 69 -0.99 -4.46 17.61
CA PHE A 69 -0.70 -3.71 18.84
C PHE A 69 -1.95 -3.41 19.68
N ALA A 70 -3.07 -3.34 19.03
CA ALA A 70 -4.33 -3.07 19.69
C ALA A 70 -5.40 -3.94 19.04
N THR A 71 -5.51 -5.17 19.49
CA THR A 71 -6.54 -6.09 19.03
C THR A 71 -7.92 -5.51 19.25
N MET A 72 -8.58 -5.11 18.17
CA MET A 72 -9.92 -4.51 18.18
C MET A 72 -10.01 -3.21 19.00
N ALA A 73 -8.88 -2.58 19.30
CA ALA A 73 -8.88 -1.27 19.94
C ALA A 73 -9.30 -0.19 18.96
N ASP A 74 -9.95 0.80 19.50
CA ASP A 74 -10.21 2.04 18.79
C ASP A 74 -8.87 2.70 18.43
N ILE A 75 -8.64 2.92 17.14
CA ILE A 75 -7.39 3.51 16.64
C ILE A 75 -7.66 4.96 16.31
N GLY A 76 -8.23 5.70 17.20
CA GLY A 76 -8.76 6.99 16.83
C GLY A 76 -8.54 8.15 17.78
N GLU A 77 -8.01 7.91 18.97
CA GLU A 77 -7.79 8.96 19.95
C GLU A 77 -6.60 9.85 19.56
N GLN A 78 -6.81 10.61 18.51
CA GLN A 78 -5.77 11.45 17.92
C GLN A 78 -5.44 12.65 18.81
N GLU A 79 -6.41 13.17 19.53
CA GLU A 79 -6.22 14.26 20.48
C GLU A 79 -5.18 13.90 21.54
N LEU A 80 -5.23 12.69 22.09
CA LEU A 80 -4.22 12.23 23.05
C LEU A 80 -2.82 12.17 22.43
N ASN A 81 -2.72 11.72 21.19
CA ASN A 81 -1.43 11.72 20.50
C ASN A 81 -0.88 13.12 20.29
N GLU A 82 -1.72 14.09 19.98
CA GLU A 82 -1.30 15.48 19.82
C GLU A 82 -0.92 16.13 21.15
N GLU A 83 -1.53 15.73 22.25
CA GLU A 83 -1.15 16.15 23.61
C GLU A 83 0.15 15.52 24.07
N GLU A 84 0.35 14.22 23.81
CA GLU A 84 1.58 13.49 24.16
C GLU A 84 2.76 13.87 23.24
N VAL A 85 2.46 14.26 22.00
CA VAL A 85 3.44 14.59 20.96
C VAL A 85 3.15 15.98 20.40
N PRO A 86 3.25 17.04 21.19
CA PRO A 86 2.76 18.38 20.85
C PRO A 86 3.43 19.05 19.65
N PHE A 87 4.56 18.50 19.18
CA PHE A 87 5.25 18.97 17.95
C PHE A 87 4.77 18.23 16.69
N LEU A 88 3.83 17.31 16.81
CA LEU A 88 3.22 16.60 15.70
C LEU A 88 1.79 17.08 15.50
N GLN A 89 1.43 17.41 14.28
CA GLN A 89 0.06 17.73 13.89
C GLN A 89 -0.46 16.67 12.94
N LEU A 90 -1.57 16.05 13.26
CA LEU A 90 -2.32 15.24 12.31
C LEU A 90 -3.08 16.19 11.35
N VAL A 91 -2.68 16.15 10.09
CA VAL A 91 -3.28 16.99 9.05
C VAL A 91 -4.48 16.30 8.39
N SER A 92 -4.37 15.00 8.17
CA SER A 92 -5.44 14.20 7.56
C SER A 92 -5.29 12.73 7.92
N LYS A 93 -6.43 12.07 8.15
CA LYS A 93 -6.53 10.62 8.34
C LYS A 93 -7.79 10.14 7.66
N LYS A 94 -7.67 9.28 6.65
CA LYS A 94 -8.83 8.79 5.90
C LYS A 94 -8.54 7.46 5.21
N MET A 95 -9.59 6.75 4.84
CA MET A 95 -9.49 5.61 3.93
C MET A 95 -9.29 6.11 2.50
N THR A 96 -8.46 5.41 1.74
CA THR A 96 -8.20 5.76 0.33
C THR A 96 -9.19 5.02 -0.56
N ARG A 97 -9.94 5.76 -1.37
CA ARG A 97 -10.84 5.17 -2.37
C ARG A 97 -10.05 4.24 -3.30
N ASP A 98 -10.66 3.11 -3.66
CA ASP A 98 -10.09 2.08 -4.53
C ASP A 98 -8.88 1.31 -3.97
N ALA A 99 -8.40 1.62 -2.76
CA ALA A 99 -7.36 0.86 -2.09
C ALA A 99 -7.91 -0.43 -1.44
N ILE A 100 -8.71 -1.16 -2.19
CA ILE A 100 -9.32 -2.43 -1.78
C ILE A 100 -8.56 -3.61 -2.38
N ALA A 101 -8.69 -4.78 -1.74
CA ALA A 101 -8.33 -6.06 -2.35
C ALA A 101 -9.58 -6.73 -2.89
N PRO A 102 -9.78 -6.77 -4.22
CA PRO A 102 -11.00 -7.30 -4.81
C PRO A 102 -11.18 -8.80 -4.57
N GLY A 103 -12.43 -9.22 -4.44
CA GLY A 103 -12.81 -10.61 -4.28
C GLY A 103 -14.34 -10.75 -4.30
N LYS A 104 -14.84 -11.98 -4.17
CA LYS A 104 -16.25 -12.21 -3.82
C LYS A 104 -16.58 -11.49 -2.51
N TYR A 105 -15.66 -11.63 -1.56
CA TYR A 105 -15.56 -10.80 -0.38
C TYR A 105 -14.27 -9.99 -0.49
N ARG A 106 -14.39 -8.68 -0.34
CA ARG A 106 -13.24 -7.78 -0.43
C ARG A 106 -12.45 -7.74 0.87
N GLY A 107 -11.17 -7.48 0.77
CA GLY A 107 -10.39 -7.11 1.94
C GLY A 107 -10.87 -5.78 2.55
N GLY A 108 -10.65 -5.61 3.84
CA GLY A 108 -10.86 -4.34 4.52
C GLY A 108 -9.80 -3.34 4.10
N GLN A 109 -10.12 -2.05 4.16
CA GLN A 109 -9.17 -0.98 3.88
C GLN A 109 -8.38 -0.59 5.12
N GLY A 110 -7.10 -0.29 4.92
CA GLY A 110 -6.32 0.52 5.85
C GLY A 110 -6.58 2.01 5.61
N TYR A 111 -6.07 2.84 6.49
CA TYR A 111 -6.15 4.27 6.30
C TYR A 111 -4.81 4.86 5.82
N THR A 112 -4.90 6.05 5.27
CA THR A 112 -3.77 6.92 5.02
C THR A 112 -3.80 8.08 5.99
N MET A 113 -2.63 8.52 6.42
CA MET A 113 -2.50 9.69 7.26
C MET A 113 -1.44 10.64 6.74
N MET A 114 -1.62 11.89 7.05
CA MET A 114 -0.66 12.96 6.83
C MET A 114 -0.37 13.61 8.16
N VAL A 115 0.88 13.69 8.51
CA VAL A 115 1.37 14.38 9.70
C VAL A 115 2.34 15.46 9.30
N ALA A 116 2.33 16.56 10.02
CA ALA A 116 3.27 17.66 9.86
C ALA A 116 4.00 17.94 11.17
N THR A 117 5.27 18.30 11.06
CA THR A 117 6.05 18.78 12.21
C THR A 117 5.57 20.18 12.57
N LYS A 118 5.30 20.41 13.85
CA LYS A 118 4.83 21.71 14.35
C LYS A 118 6.02 22.55 14.81
N ASP A 119 6.14 22.81 16.06
CA ASP A 119 7.10 23.78 16.60
C ASP A 119 8.39 23.12 17.10
N SER A 120 9.00 22.28 16.27
CA SER A 120 10.29 21.64 16.56
C SER A 120 11.21 21.73 15.35
N GLU A 121 12.48 22.08 15.58
CA GLU A 121 13.51 22.10 14.55
C GLU A 121 14.36 20.82 14.52
N GLN A 122 14.29 20.01 15.58
CA GLN A 122 15.08 18.79 15.74
C GLN A 122 14.20 17.56 15.95
N TRP A 123 13.40 17.32 14.96
CA TRP A 123 12.43 16.25 14.99
C TRP A 123 12.62 15.31 13.82
N GLY A 124 12.45 14.04 14.03
CA GLY A 124 12.63 13.08 12.97
C GLY A 124 11.70 11.89 13.08
N PHE A 125 11.56 11.24 11.95
CA PHE A 125 10.72 10.07 11.76
C PHE A 125 11.50 8.92 11.16
N MET A 126 11.11 7.72 11.52
CA MET A 126 11.44 6.50 10.80
C MET A 126 10.21 5.61 10.71
N THR A 127 10.17 4.78 9.69
CA THR A 127 9.10 3.79 9.58
C THR A 127 9.66 2.46 9.09
N THR A 128 8.97 1.39 9.44
CA THR A 128 9.14 0.11 8.76
C THR A 128 8.10 0.05 7.64
N CYS A 129 8.47 -0.40 6.46
CA CYS A 129 7.54 -0.55 5.35
C CYS A 129 7.97 -1.71 4.46
N GLN A 130 7.04 -2.57 4.10
CA GLN A 130 7.32 -3.67 3.16
C GLN A 130 6.34 -3.73 1.99
N GLY A 131 5.34 -2.85 1.95
CA GLY A 131 4.26 -2.86 0.98
C GLY A 131 4.20 -1.66 0.05
N ALA A 132 5.19 -0.76 0.08
CA ALA A 132 5.15 0.46 -0.70
C ALA A 132 5.25 0.24 -2.22
N LYS A 133 5.89 -0.84 -2.64
CA LYS A 133 6.16 -1.12 -4.05
C LYS A 133 5.43 -2.34 -4.58
N PHE A 134 5.31 -3.38 -3.79
CA PHE A 134 4.67 -4.63 -4.18
C PHE A 134 3.58 -5.00 -3.18
N PRO A 135 2.40 -5.43 -3.66
CA PRO A 135 1.35 -5.92 -2.77
C PRO A 135 1.85 -7.14 -2.00
N PRO A 136 1.98 -7.07 -0.66
CA PRO A 136 2.54 -8.16 0.10
C PRO A 136 1.53 -9.27 0.42
N LEU A 137 0.24 -8.94 0.42
CA LEU A 137 -0.84 -9.84 0.79
C LEU A 137 -1.56 -10.33 -0.44
N GLN A 138 -1.43 -11.62 -0.72
CA GLN A 138 -2.10 -12.26 -1.85
C GLN A 138 -3.49 -12.76 -1.44
N GLY A 139 -4.46 -12.66 -2.35
CA GLY A 139 -5.81 -13.16 -2.12
C GLY A 139 -5.91 -14.69 -2.09
N LEU A 140 -7.06 -15.19 -1.67
CA LEU A 140 -7.36 -16.62 -1.61
C LEU A 140 -8.48 -16.99 -2.58
N PHE A 141 -8.38 -18.18 -3.17
CA PHE A 141 -9.43 -18.82 -3.97
C PHE A 141 -10.03 -17.92 -5.07
N GLY A 142 -9.17 -17.17 -5.76
CA GLY A 142 -9.59 -16.23 -6.81
C GLY A 142 -9.71 -14.79 -6.36
N GLY A 143 -9.56 -14.52 -5.06
CA GLY A 143 -9.42 -13.15 -4.54
C GLY A 143 -8.07 -12.54 -4.92
N TYR A 144 -8.04 -11.22 -4.97
CA TYR A 144 -6.87 -10.46 -5.38
C TYR A 144 -6.03 -10.01 -4.19
N ALA A 145 -4.80 -9.64 -4.49
CA ALA A 145 -3.90 -9.03 -3.52
C ALA A 145 -4.43 -7.67 -3.04
N CYS A 146 -3.98 -7.25 -1.86
CA CYS A 146 -4.17 -5.87 -1.44
C CYS A 146 -3.44 -4.91 -2.39
N GLY A 147 -3.82 -3.62 -2.38
CA GLY A 147 -3.02 -2.56 -3.00
C GLY A 147 -1.68 -2.38 -2.29
N THR A 148 -0.79 -1.64 -2.91
CA THR A 148 0.41 -1.15 -2.23
C THR A 148 0.04 -0.01 -1.28
N TYR A 149 0.84 0.16 -0.23
CA TYR A 149 0.62 1.20 0.76
C TYR A 149 1.88 2.06 0.89
N PRO A 150 1.93 3.17 0.15
CA PRO A 150 3.10 4.00 0.02
C PRO A 150 3.44 4.74 1.31
N LEU A 151 4.72 5.08 1.42
CA LEU A 151 5.30 5.96 2.39
C LEU A 151 5.93 7.13 1.63
N CYS A 152 5.46 8.33 1.90
CA CYS A 152 5.83 9.53 1.17
C CYS A 152 6.20 10.66 2.12
N LYS A 153 7.01 11.59 1.62
CA LYS A 153 7.30 12.83 2.32
C LYS A 153 7.36 14.00 1.36
N VAL A 154 7.02 15.19 1.86
CA VAL A 154 7.22 16.46 1.18
C VAL A 154 8.03 17.35 2.10
N GLN A 155 9.19 17.79 1.62
CA GLN A 155 10.14 18.61 2.36
C GLN A 155 10.33 19.97 1.68
N GLY A 156 10.78 20.95 2.46
CA GLY A 156 10.97 22.30 1.92
C GLY A 156 9.66 23.07 1.75
N VAL A 157 8.62 22.70 2.48
CA VAL A 157 7.31 23.38 2.53
C VAL A 157 6.94 23.67 3.98
N ASP A 158 6.26 24.78 4.23
CA ASP A 158 5.51 24.99 5.46
C ASP A 158 4.03 24.88 5.16
N VAL A 159 3.43 23.72 5.44
CA VAL A 159 2.00 23.50 5.15
C VAL A 159 1.08 24.36 5.99
N TYR A 160 1.53 24.89 7.13
CA TYR A 160 0.73 25.82 7.92
C TYR A 160 0.58 27.15 7.20
N ASP A 161 1.64 27.61 6.55
CA ASP A 161 1.58 28.80 5.69
C ASP A 161 0.68 28.57 4.48
N VAL A 162 0.80 27.41 3.84
CA VAL A 162 -0.07 27.02 2.72
C VAL A 162 -1.54 26.97 3.16
N LEU A 163 -1.85 26.35 4.29
CA LEU A 163 -3.23 26.25 4.80
C LEU A 163 -3.82 27.60 5.17
N LEU A 164 -2.98 28.52 5.63
CA LEU A 164 -3.41 29.88 6.01
C LEU A 164 -3.61 30.77 4.78
N ASN A 165 -2.68 30.78 3.84
CA ASN A 165 -2.63 31.75 2.75
C ASN A 165 -3.13 31.24 1.41
N GLU A 166 -2.96 29.92 1.14
CA GLU A 166 -3.29 29.28 -0.14
C GLU A 166 -4.00 27.93 0.06
N PRO A 167 -5.09 27.86 0.86
CA PRO A 167 -5.72 26.59 1.24
C PRO A 167 -6.20 25.74 0.04
N HIS A 168 -6.47 26.38 -1.09
CA HIS A 168 -6.87 25.69 -2.31
C HIS A 168 -5.77 24.82 -2.93
N LYS A 169 -4.49 25.08 -2.61
CA LYS A 169 -3.37 24.27 -3.04
C LYS A 169 -3.23 22.99 -2.22
N PHE A 170 -3.75 22.96 -0.99
CA PHE A 170 -3.63 21.79 -0.14
C PHE A 170 -4.62 20.72 -0.57
N LYS A 171 -4.11 19.51 -0.73
CA LYS A 171 -4.89 18.31 -1.05
C LYS A 171 -4.89 17.36 0.13
N HIS A 172 -6.01 16.68 0.33
CA HIS A 172 -6.18 15.72 1.44
C HIS A 172 -5.94 14.26 1.02
N SER A 173 -5.36 14.05 -0.15
CA SER A 173 -5.00 12.75 -0.68
C SER A 173 -3.51 12.67 -0.96
N ILE A 174 -2.87 11.59 -0.50
CA ILE A 174 -1.45 11.33 -0.81
C ILE A 174 -1.24 11.27 -2.32
N GLU A 175 -2.16 10.63 -3.05
CA GLU A 175 -2.07 10.50 -4.50
C GLU A 175 -2.09 11.86 -5.19
N GLU A 176 -3.01 12.73 -4.80
CA GLU A 176 -3.11 14.09 -5.36
C GLU A 176 -1.85 14.92 -5.06
N ILE A 177 -1.42 14.96 -3.79
CA ILE A 177 -0.22 15.71 -3.40
C ILE A 177 1.01 15.22 -4.16
N MET A 178 1.21 13.91 -4.23
CA MET A 178 2.41 13.35 -4.84
C MET A 178 2.42 13.45 -6.36
N ASN A 179 1.26 13.38 -7.00
CA ASN A 179 1.16 13.44 -8.47
C ASN A 179 1.03 14.86 -9.01
N GLU A 180 0.29 15.74 -8.31
CA GLU A 180 0.11 17.13 -8.71
C GLU A 180 1.27 18.01 -8.28
N GLN A 181 1.96 17.67 -7.20
CA GLN A 181 3.08 18.42 -6.63
C GLN A 181 2.77 19.92 -6.44
N PRO A 182 1.74 20.25 -5.66
CA PRO A 182 1.17 21.59 -5.65
C PRO A 182 2.04 22.66 -4.96
N PHE A 183 3.07 22.26 -4.22
CA PHE A 183 3.90 23.18 -3.45
C PHE A 183 5.17 23.50 -4.23
N GLU A 184 5.31 24.73 -4.64
CA GLU A 184 6.45 25.20 -5.43
C GLU A 184 7.75 25.12 -4.63
N GLY A 185 8.81 24.59 -5.26
CA GLY A 185 10.13 24.44 -4.65
C GLY A 185 10.26 23.30 -3.64
N ALA A 186 9.19 22.59 -3.32
CA ALA A 186 9.22 21.45 -2.42
C ALA A 186 9.81 20.19 -3.07
N SER A 187 10.39 19.33 -2.25
CA SER A 187 10.92 18.02 -2.64
C SER A 187 9.93 16.94 -2.28
N TYR A 188 9.56 16.10 -3.25
CA TYR A 188 8.60 15.00 -3.13
C TYR A 188 9.33 13.67 -3.23
N THR A 189 9.21 12.84 -2.20
CA THR A 189 9.93 11.57 -2.12
C THR A 189 8.99 10.44 -1.74
N THR A 190 9.18 9.29 -2.37
CA THR A 190 8.51 8.03 -2.01
C THR A 190 9.56 6.99 -1.63
N HIS A 191 9.24 6.15 -0.66
CA HIS A 191 10.14 5.09 -0.19
C HIS A 191 9.67 3.72 -0.67
N HIS A 192 10.62 2.88 -1.09
CA HIS A 192 10.34 1.51 -1.53
C HIS A 192 10.16 0.53 -0.39
N MET A 193 10.80 0.83 0.71
CA MET A 193 10.87 0.07 1.95
C MET A 193 10.80 1.06 3.11
N GLY A 194 11.00 0.58 4.32
CA GLY A 194 11.05 1.44 5.49
C GLY A 194 11.97 2.64 5.29
N MET A 195 11.57 3.74 5.84
CA MET A 195 12.34 4.97 5.88
C MET A 195 13.28 4.91 7.11
N GLY A 196 14.58 5.14 6.91
CA GLY A 196 15.51 5.38 8.00
C GLY A 196 15.13 6.66 8.76
N PHE A 197 15.78 6.89 9.90
CA PHE A 197 15.50 8.10 10.66
C PHE A 197 15.90 9.35 9.86
N GLU A 198 14.93 10.20 9.58
CA GLU A 198 15.11 11.44 8.81
C GLU A 198 14.55 12.63 9.58
N ILE A 199 15.35 13.69 9.63
CA ILE A 199 14.93 14.93 10.31
C ILE A 199 13.87 15.64 9.47
N SER A 200 12.86 16.14 10.14
CA SER A 200 11.81 16.98 9.63
C SER A 200 11.91 18.40 10.19
N ARG A 201 11.49 19.35 9.41
CA ARG A 201 11.35 20.74 9.81
C ARG A 201 9.89 21.12 9.97
N ARG A 202 9.63 22.24 10.60
CA ARG A 202 8.28 22.79 10.71
C ARG A 202 7.57 22.78 9.36
N GLY A 203 6.35 22.27 9.35
CA GLY A 203 5.47 22.26 8.18
C GLY A 203 5.76 21.23 7.11
N GLU A 204 6.84 20.43 7.23
CA GLU A 204 7.09 19.33 6.31
C GLU A 204 6.11 18.17 6.55
N LEU A 205 5.67 17.54 5.45
CA LEU A 205 4.67 16.48 5.49
C LEU A 205 5.30 15.09 5.44
N PHE A 206 4.85 14.24 6.36
CA PHE A 206 5.02 12.79 6.28
C PHE A 206 3.66 12.14 6.04
N MET A 207 3.59 11.28 5.04
CA MET A 207 2.36 10.66 4.58
C MET A 207 2.54 9.16 4.55
N ILE A 208 1.73 8.46 5.33
CA ILE A 208 1.84 7.03 5.54
C ILE A 208 0.51 6.37 5.19
N SER A 209 0.59 5.36 4.33
CA SER A 209 -0.56 4.50 4.04
C SER A 209 -0.42 3.19 4.80
N GLN A 210 -1.53 2.68 5.30
CA GLN A 210 -1.62 1.35 5.87
C GLN A 210 -2.30 0.40 4.88
N GLY A 211 -1.86 -0.86 4.86
CA GLY A 211 -2.30 -1.83 3.88
C GLY A 211 -3.75 -2.28 4.05
N ALA A 212 -4.39 -2.62 2.95
CA ALA A 212 -5.65 -3.34 2.96
C ALA A 212 -5.43 -4.83 3.27
N GLY A 213 -6.46 -5.51 3.78
CA GLY A 213 -6.49 -6.96 3.82
C GLY A 213 -6.65 -7.58 2.43
N ALA A 214 -6.32 -8.84 2.27
CA ALA A 214 -6.47 -9.53 1.00
C ALA A 214 -7.93 -9.98 0.72
N GLY A 215 -8.29 -10.11 -0.57
CA GLY A 215 -9.60 -10.56 -1.01
C GLY A 215 -9.79 -12.08 -0.96
N TYR A 216 -11.03 -12.55 -0.91
CA TYR A 216 -11.41 -13.94 -0.91
C TYR A 216 -12.42 -14.24 -2.02
N GLY A 217 -12.19 -15.31 -2.77
CA GLY A 217 -13.08 -15.76 -3.85
C GLY A 217 -13.08 -14.87 -5.09
N ASP A 218 -13.67 -15.36 -6.18
CA ASP A 218 -13.70 -14.64 -7.45
C ASP A 218 -14.57 -13.37 -7.34
N LEU A 219 -14.01 -12.24 -7.72
CA LEU A 219 -14.70 -10.95 -7.71
C LEU A 219 -15.95 -10.90 -8.60
N LEU A 220 -16.04 -11.76 -9.64
CA LEU A 220 -17.26 -11.86 -10.46
C LEU A 220 -18.42 -12.56 -9.73
N GLU A 221 -18.18 -13.14 -8.56
CA GLU A 221 -19.19 -13.71 -7.67
C GLU A 221 -19.68 -12.75 -6.59
N ARG A 222 -19.06 -11.56 -6.47
CA ARG A 222 -19.51 -10.55 -5.50
C ARG A 222 -20.94 -10.12 -5.81
N ASP A 223 -21.76 -10.04 -4.76
CA ASP A 223 -23.10 -9.47 -4.88
C ASP A 223 -23.03 -8.05 -5.47
N PRO A 224 -23.72 -7.77 -6.59
CA PRO A 224 -23.78 -6.43 -7.15
C PRO A 224 -24.27 -5.37 -6.15
N ALA A 225 -25.17 -5.71 -5.24
CA ALA A 225 -25.62 -4.79 -4.19
C ALA A 225 -24.47 -4.42 -3.22
N GLY A 226 -23.58 -5.36 -2.92
CA GLY A 226 -22.38 -5.07 -2.13
C GLY A 226 -21.40 -4.14 -2.84
N VAL A 227 -21.31 -4.22 -4.18
CA VAL A 227 -20.49 -3.29 -4.98
C VAL A 227 -21.08 -1.88 -4.97
N ILE A 228 -22.41 -1.77 -5.10
CA ILE A 228 -23.09 -0.46 -5.02
C ILE A 228 -22.92 0.17 -3.64
N ARG A 229 -23.06 -0.61 -2.57
CA ARG A 229 -22.79 -0.12 -1.21
C ARG A 229 -21.39 0.43 -1.06
N ASP A 230 -20.39 -0.26 -1.59
CA ASP A 230 -18.99 0.22 -1.54
C ASP A 230 -18.82 1.57 -2.30
N ILE A 231 -19.63 1.82 -3.34
CA ILE A 231 -19.65 3.12 -4.04
C ILE A 231 -20.31 4.19 -3.16
N GLU A 232 -21.45 3.89 -2.58
CA GLU A 232 -22.20 4.81 -1.69
C GLU A 232 -21.39 5.23 -0.47
N GLU A 233 -20.64 4.28 0.11
CA GLU A 233 -19.73 4.50 1.23
C GLU A 233 -18.43 5.21 0.82
N GLY A 234 -18.21 5.46 -0.47
CA GLY A 234 -17.02 6.13 -0.98
C GLY A 234 -15.75 5.25 -0.99
N LEU A 235 -15.87 3.95 -0.74
CA LEU A 235 -14.78 2.98 -0.70
C LEU A 235 -14.30 2.60 -2.10
N MET A 236 -15.21 2.64 -3.07
CA MET A 236 -14.97 2.22 -4.45
C MET A 236 -15.45 3.29 -5.44
N SER A 237 -14.68 3.50 -6.50
CA SER A 237 -15.13 4.34 -7.60
C SER A 237 -16.06 3.59 -8.57
N PRO A 238 -16.98 4.29 -9.24
CA PRO A 238 -17.80 3.72 -10.31
C PRO A 238 -16.98 3.01 -11.38
N GLY A 239 -15.83 3.57 -11.75
CA GLY A 239 -14.94 3.00 -12.75
C GLY A 239 -14.34 1.64 -12.33
N VAL A 240 -14.01 1.46 -11.06
CA VAL A 240 -13.55 0.17 -10.51
C VAL A 240 -14.68 -0.85 -10.47
N ALA A 241 -15.87 -0.45 -10.06
CA ALA A 241 -17.05 -1.31 -10.05
C ALA A 241 -17.37 -1.88 -11.45
N GLU A 242 -17.35 -1.04 -12.47
CA GLU A 242 -17.59 -1.47 -13.84
C GLU A 242 -16.42 -2.27 -14.44
N ARG A 243 -15.20 -1.82 -14.24
CA ARG A 243 -14.01 -2.42 -14.87
C ARG A 243 -13.65 -3.75 -14.24
N LEU A 244 -13.64 -3.86 -12.91
CA LEU A 244 -13.23 -5.07 -12.22
C LEU A 244 -14.40 -6.01 -11.96
N TYR A 245 -15.43 -5.54 -11.29
CA TYR A 245 -16.56 -6.35 -10.86
C TYR A 245 -17.61 -6.57 -11.94
N LYS A 246 -17.48 -5.85 -13.07
CA LYS A 246 -18.41 -5.93 -14.23
C LYS A 246 -19.85 -5.63 -13.82
N VAL A 247 -20.06 -4.82 -12.80
CA VAL A 247 -21.42 -4.40 -12.40
C VAL A 247 -21.87 -3.26 -13.30
N LYS A 248 -23.05 -3.39 -13.86
CA LYS A 248 -23.73 -2.39 -14.69
C LYS A 248 -24.83 -1.73 -13.89
N PHE A 249 -24.81 -0.43 -13.83
CA PHE A 249 -25.74 0.37 -13.04
C PHE A 249 -25.93 1.76 -13.68
N ASP A 250 -26.97 2.44 -13.29
CA ASP A 250 -27.22 3.83 -13.68
C ASP A 250 -26.33 4.75 -12.82
N PRO A 251 -25.47 5.58 -13.42
CA PRO A 251 -24.55 6.42 -12.66
C PRO A 251 -25.20 7.48 -11.77
N ALA A 252 -26.44 7.90 -12.12
CA ALA A 252 -27.15 8.94 -11.37
C ALA A 252 -27.93 8.38 -10.18
N THR A 253 -28.49 7.17 -10.32
CA THR A 253 -29.36 6.55 -9.33
C THR A 253 -28.75 5.37 -8.61
N LEU A 254 -27.60 4.87 -9.09
CA LEU A 254 -26.93 3.63 -8.68
C LEU A 254 -27.80 2.37 -8.83
N ALA A 255 -28.90 2.45 -9.57
CA ALA A 255 -29.79 1.32 -9.83
C ALA A 255 -29.09 0.24 -10.68
N ILE A 256 -29.05 -0.99 -10.16
CA ILE A 256 -28.34 -2.10 -10.79
C ILE A 256 -29.12 -2.63 -12.00
N ASN A 257 -28.43 -2.79 -13.11
CA ASN A 257 -28.92 -3.57 -14.24
C ASN A 257 -28.43 -5.02 -14.12
N HIS A 258 -29.25 -5.89 -13.53
CA HIS A 258 -28.89 -7.28 -13.25
C HIS A 258 -28.61 -8.09 -14.52
N GLU A 259 -29.41 -7.91 -15.58
CA GLU A 259 -29.25 -8.63 -16.85
C GLU A 259 -27.92 -8.25 -17.53
N ALA A 260 -27.66 -6.95 -17.68
CA ALA A 260 -26.42 -6.46 -18.25
C ALA A 260 -25.19 -6.85 -17.40
N THR A 261 -25.31 -6.87 -16.07
CA THR A 261 -24.27 -7.33 -15.16
C THR A 261 -23.97 -8.81 -15.38
N ALA A 262 -24.99 -9.66 -15.45
CA ALA A 262 -24.81 -11.10 -15.71
C ALA A 262 -24.12 -11.34 -17.06
N ALA A 263 -24.58 -10.68 -18.11
CA ALA A 263 -24.00 -10.78 -19.44
C ALA A 263 -22.52 -10.32 -19.47
N ALA A 264 -22.20 -9.20 -18.81
CA ALA A 264 -20.83 -8.69 -18.73
C ALA A 264 -19.91 -9.65 -17.96
N ARG A 265 -20.38 -10.25 -16.88
CA ARG A 265 -19.63 -11.23 -16.09
C ARG A 265 -19.40 -12.53 -16.86
N ASP A 266 -20.39 -13.01 -17.60
CA ASP A 266 -20.24 -14.20 -18.43
C ASP A 266 -19.28 -13.97 -19.60
N ALA A 267 -19.32 -12.81 -20.22
CA ALA A 267 -18.34 -12.42 -21.22
C ALA A 267 -16.91 -12.39 -20.64
N GLU A 268 -16.73 -11.84 -19.45
CA GLU A 268 -15.42 -11.82 -18.77
C GLU A 268 -14.93 -13.22 -18.41
N ARG A 269 -15.80 -14.12 -17.93
CA ARG A 269 -15.43 -15.51 -17.65
C ARG A 269 -14.93 -16.22 -18.92
N LYS A 270 -15.64 -16.06 -20.03
CA LYS A 270 -15.23 -16.60 -21.33
C LYS A 270 -13.90 -16.02 -21.79
N ALA A 271 -13.71 -14.72 -21.65
CA ALA A 271 -12.46 -14.05 -21.99
C ALA A 271 -11.29 -14.52 -21.12
N ARG A 272 -11.51 -14.76 -19.82
CA ARG A 272 -10.48 -15.33 -18.92
C ARG A 272 -10.04 -16.72 -19.35
N ILE A 273 -11.00 -17.58 -19.73
CA ILE A 273 -10.69 -18.93 -20.22
C ILE A 273 -9.91 -18.84 -21.53
N ALA A 274 -10.32 -17.98 -22.43
CA ALA A 274 -9.68 -17.84 -23.76
C ALA A 274 -8.22 -17.37 -23.68
N ARG A 275 -7.89 -16.52 -22.72
CA ARG A 275 -6.50 -16.04 -22.50
C ARG A 275 -5.67 -16.88 -21.54
N GLY A 276 -6.28 -17.91 -20.94
CA GLY A 276 -5.59 -18.82 -20.05
C GLY A 276 -4.55 -19.65 -20.79
N VAL A 277 -3.39 -19.82 -20.18
CA VAL A 277 -2.31 -20.66 -20.69
C VAL A 277 -1.92 -21.69 -19.63
N PRO A 278 -1.47 -22.89 -20.02
CA PRO A 278 -0.94 -23.86 -19.08
C PRO A 278 0.21 -23.30 -18.26
N TYR A 279 0.29 -23.68 -16.99
CA TYR A 279 1.34 -23.18 -16.08
C TYR A 279 2.76 -23.34 -16.65
N ALA A 280 3.04 -24.46 -17.29
CA ALA A 280 4.34 -24.71 -17.90
C ALA A 280 4.74 -23.70 -19.00
N GLU A 281 3.75 -23.16 -19.70
CA GLU A 281 3.97 -22.10 -20.70
C GLU A 281 4.05 -20.73 -20.04
N PHE A 282 3.15 -20.47 -19.08
CA PHE A 282 3.13 -19.23 -18.33
C PHE A 282 4.47 -18.97 -17.63
N ILE A 283 5.02 -19.95 -16.91
CA ILE A 283 6.24 -19.77 -16.12
C ILE A 283 7.46 -19.40 -16.98
N LYS A 284 7.51 -19.87 -18.24
CA LYS A 284 8.58 -19.51 -19.18
C LYS A 284 8.61 -18.00 -19.48
N SER A 285 7.44 -17.38 -19.50
CA SER A 285 7.30 -15.95 -19.80
C SER A 285 7.28 -15.08 -18.54
N TRP A 286 6.89 -15.66 -17.40
CA TRP A 286 6.72 -14.94 -16.14
C TRP A 286 8.01 -14.71 -15.36
N ASN A 287 9.02 -15.56 -15.54
CA ASN A 287 10.28 -15.42 -14.83
C ASN A 287 11.10 -14.21 -15.35
N LYS A 288 10.58 -13.03 -15.13
CA LYS A 288 11.18 -11.76 -15.54
C LYS A 288 11.42 -10.90 -14.32
N PRO A 289 12.55 -10.21 -14.23
CA PRO A 289 12.87 -9.31 -13.13
C PRO A 289 11.98 -8.05 -13.12
N THR A 290 11.36 -7.73 -14.26
CA THR A 290 10.46 -6.57 -14.41
C THR A 290 9.06 -7.04 -14.74
N PRO A 291 8.03 -6.55 -14.02
CA PRO A 291 6.65 -6.85 -14.35
C PRO A 291 6.27 -6.42 -15.76
N PRO A 292 5.35 -7.12 -16.42
CA PRO A 292 4.88 -6.73 -17.75
C PRO A 292 4.25 -5.33 -17.74
N SER A 293 4.53 -4.53 -18.75
CA SER A 293 4.07 -3.14 -18.83
C SER A 293 2.56 -2.95 -18.93
N HIS A 294 1.83 -4.00 -19.34
CA HIS A 294 0.37 -3.97 -19.43
C HIS A 294 -0.34 -4.25 -18.10
N LEU A 295 0.39 -4.69 -17.07
CA LEU A 295 -0.18 -4.88 -15.74
C LEU A 295 -0.31 -3.53 -15.04
N GLN A 296 -1.42 -3.34 -14.37
CA GLN A 296 -1.61 -2.19 -13.50
C GLN A 296 -1.07 -2.52 -12.11
N TYR A 297 -0.34 -1.57 -11.56
CA TYR A 297 0.19 -1.65 -10.21
C TYR A 297 -0.31 -0.48 -9.40
N PHE A 298 -0.41 -0.73 -8.12
CA PHE A 298 -0.72 0.29 -7.14
C PHE A 298 0.56 0.70 -6.41
N GLY A 299 0.68 1.96 -6.08
CA GLY A 299 1.76 2.48 -5.28
C GLY A 299 2.88 3.14 -6.07
N CYS A 300 4.01 3.22 -5.43
CA CYS A 300 5.15 4.02 -5.84
C CYS A 300 6.09 3.26 -6.77
N TRP A 301 6.42 3.83 -7.91
CA TRP A 301 7.36 3.28 -8.91
C TRP A 301 8.49 4.29 -9.19
N GLY A 302 9.63 3.86 -8.96
CA GLY A 302 10.91 4.40 -8.75
C GLY A 302 11.52 5.49 -9.59
N ASP A 303 11.32 5.68 -10.84
CA ASP A 303 12.17 6.60 -11.62
C ASP A 303 11.58 7.99 -11.75
N ASP A 304 10.28 8.11 -11.71
CA ASP A 304 9.62 9.40 -11.53
C ASP A 304 9.55 9.69 -10.04
N VAL A 305 10.62 10.25 -9.53
CA VAL A 305 10.75 10.59 -8.11
C VAL A 305 9.51 11.34 -7.63
N GLY A 306 8.90 10.81 -6.60
CA GLY A 306 7.74 11.41 -5.98
C GLY A 306 6.38 11.05 -6.57
N LYS A 307 6.30 10.41 -7.74
CA LYS A 307 5.00 10.01 -8.28
C LYS A 307 4.45 8.76 -7.65
N LEU A 308 3.19 8.86 -7.28
CA LEU A 308 2.41 7.81 -6.66
C LEU A 308 1.33 7.32 -7.62
N TYR A 309 1.24 6.00 -7.77
CA TYR A 309 0.26 5.36 -8.63
C TYR A 309 -0.62 4.43 -7.80
N MET A 310 -1.76 4.93 -7.37
CA MET A 310 -2.71 4.19 -6.56
C MET A 310 -3.71 3.36 -7.37
N GLY A 311 -3.71 3.47 -8.65
CA GLY A 311 -4.67 2.75 -9.48
C GLY A 311 -4.16 2.27 -10.82
N SER A 312 -3.29 2.99 -11.47
CA SER A 312 -2.86 2.69 -12.83
C SER A 312 -1.50 3.33 -13.13
N PRO A 313 -0.42 2.75 -12.68
CA PRO A 313 0.90 3.29 -12.99
C PRO A 313 1.17 3.21 -14.49
N ASP A 314 1.61 4.31 -15.07
CA ASP A 314 2.00 4.36 -16.47
C ASP A 314 3.41 3.84 -16.68
N LYS A 315 4.21 3.84 -15.62
CA LYS A 315 5.63 3.53 -15.71
C LYS A 315 6.07 2.59 -14.59
N PHE A 316 7.07 1.81 -14.90
CA PHE A 316 7.76 0.93 -13.97
C PHE A 316 9.22 1.32 -13.89
N ARG A 317 9.81 1.03 -12.76
CA ARG A 317 11.25 1.07 -12.66
C ARG A 317 11.84 -0.03 -13.53
N ALA A 318 12.78 0.34 -14.39
CA ALA A 318 13.52 -0.62 -15.20
C ALA A 318 14.28 -1.61 -14.32
N ALA A 319 14.37 -2.86 -14.77
CA ALA A 319 15.05 -3.92 -14.01
C ALA A 319 16.55 -3.64 -13.79
N ASP A 320 17.13 -2.91 -14.70
CA ASP A 320 18.53 -2.51 -14.69
C ASP A 320 18.83 -1.23 -13.89
N THR A 321 17.78 -0.56 -13.37
CA THR A 321 17.98 0.61 -12.52
C THR A 321 18.76 0.18 -11.27
N PRO A 322 19.93 0.79 -10.99
CA PRO A 322 20.74 0.42 -9.84
C PRO A 322 19.97 0.48 -8.53
N ARG A 323 20.09 -0.56 -7.73
CA ARG A 323 19.54 -0.52 -6.36
C ARG A 323 20.39 0.40 -5.50
N PRO A 324 19.79 1.16 -4.59
CA PRO A 324 20.55 1.92 -3.61
C PRO A 324 21.52 1.00 -2.83
N ASN A 325 22.71 1.49 -2.55
CA ASN A 325 23.76 0.72 -1.89
C ASN A 325 23.36 0.10 -0.54
N TYR A 326 22.42 0.71 0.17
CA TYR A 326 21.90 0.18 1.44
C TYR A 326 21.06 -1.11 1.26
N MET A 327 20.73 -1.48 0.02
CA MET A 327 20.04 -2.73 -0.30
C MET A 327 20.99 -3.91 -0.50
N VAL A 328 22.30 -3.66 -0.51
CA VAL A 328 23.30 -4.72 -0.67
C VAL A 328 23.47 -5.43 0.67
N HIS A 329 23.18 -6.73 0.68
CA HIS A 329 23.35 -7.52 1.90
C HIS A 329 24.83 -7.54 2.31
N PRO A 330 25.17 -7.39 3.60
CA PRO A 330 26.58 -7.42 4.05
C PRO A 330 27.36 -8.65 3.58
N LYS A 331 26.70 -9.80 3.43
CA LYS A 331 27.33 -11.01 2.86
C LYS A 331 27.73 -10.84 1.40
N ASP A 332 26.93 -10.11 0.61
CA ASP A 332 27.24 -9.89 -0.81
C ASP A 332 28.44 -8.96 -0.95
N VAL A 333 28.56 -7.94 -0.10
CA VAL A 333 29.75 -7.11 -0.01
C VAL A 333 30.98 -7.95 0.31
N ARG A 334 30.86 -8.82 1.31
CA ARG A 334 31.96 -9.69 1.71
C ARG A 334 32.34 -10.70 0.64
N ILE A 335 31.39 -11.25 -0.07
CA ILE A 335 31.64 -12.13 -1.22
C ILE A 335 32.39 -11.39 -2.32
N ALA A 336 31.95 -10.18 -2.68
CA ALA A 336 32.61 -9.35 -3.69
C ALA A 336 34.06 -9.00 -3.30
N GLU A 337 34.28 -8.65 -2.03
CA GLU A 337 35.63 -8.40 -1.51
C GLU A 337 36.53 -9.66 -1.60
N LEU A 338 36.02 -10.82 -1.23
CA LEU A 338 36.77 -12.08 -1.30
C LEU A 338 37.05 -12.45 -2.75
N GLN A 339 36.11 -12.28 -3.66
CA GLN A 339 36.30 -12.50 -5.10
C GLN A 339 37.37 -11.56 -5.68
N ALA A 340 37.33 -10.28 -5.32
CA ALA A 340 38.35 -9.32 -5.74
C ALA A 340 39.75 -9.70 -5.22
N ARG A 341 39.84 -10.19 -3.98
CA ARG A 341 41.10 -10.66 -3.41
C ARG A 341 41.61 -11.93 -4.11
N LEU A 342 40.75 -12.88 -4.40
CA LEU A 342 41.10 -14.10 -5.14
C LEU A 342 41.56 -13.76 -6.56
N HIS A 343 40.89 -12.82 -7.21
CA HIS A 343 41.31 -12.34 -8.53
C HIS A 343 42.69 -11.65 -8.47
N ALA A 344 42.94 -10.80 -7.49
CA ALA A 344 44.21 -10.14 -7.27
C ALA A 344 45.35 -11.12 -6.96
N LEU A 345 45.03 -12.26 -6.33
CA LEU A 345 46.00 -13.31 -6.05
C LEU A 345 46.18 -14.30 -7.21
N GLY A 346 45.56 -14.07 -8.37
CA GLY A 346 45.64 -14.95 -9.51
C GLY A 346 44.98 -16.32 -9.35
N ALA A 347 44.21 -16.52 -8.28
CA ALA A 347 43.56 -17.79 -7.97
C ALA A 347 42.29 -18.06 -8.79
N MET A 348 41.81 -17.08 -9.57
CA MET A 348 40.74 -17.21 -10.56
C MET A 348 41.26 -17.06 -11.98
N GLY A 349 42.31 -17.75 -12.28
CA GLY A 349 42.82 -17.89 -13.65
C GLY A 349 42.44 -19.26 -14.20
N GLY A 350 41.46 -19.31 -15.09
CA GLY A 350 41.22 -20.49 -15.88
C GLY A 350 39.79 -20.87 -16.11
N GLU A 351 39.01 -20.05 -16.73
CA GLU A 351 38.00 -20.56 -17.64
C GLU A 351 38.74 -21.12 -18.85
N LYS A 352 38.82 -22.42 -18.90
CA LYS A 352 39.20 -23.16 -20.11
C LYS A 352 37.99 -23.14 -21.05
N GLN A 353 38.26 -22.78 -22.25
CA GLN A 353 37.49 -22.82 -23.52
C GLN A 353 36.39 -23.87 -23.56
#